data_74e3b1c9c506b198f1f3c29f58251976
#
_entry.id   74e3b1c9c506b198f1f3c29f58251976
#
_cell.length_a   1.000
_cell.length_b   1.000
_cell.length_c   1.000
_cell.angle_alpha   90.00
_cell.angle_beta   90.00
_cell.angle_gamma   90.00
#
_symmetry.space_group_name_H-M   'P 1'
#
loop_
_entity.id
_entity.type
_entity.pdbx_description
1 polymer ?
#
loop_
_entity_poly.entity_id
_entity_poly.type
_entity_poly.pdbx_seq_one_letter_code
_entity_poly.pdbx_strand_id
1 'polypeptide(L)'
;MRRLIISILALITTQSIFAADRLSSLPGPILGGELSNSAATSVDDIDEVMPRMRALGLNTVLVPAYWELMEPVEGKFDFTLIDRTIDVARREQLQVVFLWFGAWKNSMSCYTPGWFKRDTKRFPRAMTAEGKHMEIASCFSDNVLQADLKAFSALMRHIREKDPQREVVVMMQIENEIGMLESARDHSPLAEKAYKQERWAERYGTDEYADEQFMALSYARYVEHLAKAAREIHDMPLYVNAAMNSRGRRPGEYPSAGPLAHLIDFWHEGAPSIDLLAPDIYDTGFKSWCAQYAMPLRPQDGGKIKNRLFIPESRCCENSGIRALYAFGEHQALGFSPFAIDQASTKETESVTKAYALLRQLSNGKLVNSKLSWGLLFDQEDRERIIDDNGVMMTCRHYFTLPWDPRATDGSTWPEGGAMLIRLGKYDYLLAGSGVVIDFKTPTEKQQEQQKTLGEDGFAEASGNNSKLKVQSTKFKGSRLGLLSVDEVSIADDGTMQYLRRHNGDQTHQGRHARIGVDEWKLLHIKLYEY
;
A
#
# COMPACT_ATOMS: atom_id res chain seq x y z
N MET A 1 -7.63 41.15 14.41
CA MET A 1 -8.18 39.91 13.82
C MET A 1 -7.56 39.51 12.47
N ARG A 2 -7.40 40.40 11.46
CA ARG A 2 -6.81 40.01 10.14
C ARG A 2 -5.35 39.51 10.20
N ARG A 3 -4.50 39.99 11.12
CA ARG A 3 -3.09 39.54 11.21
C ARG A 3 -2.93 38.15 11.86
N LEU A 4 -3.85 37.75 12.74
CA LEU A 4 -3.80 36.41 13.37
C LEU A 4 -4.22 35.29 12.41
N ILE A 5 -5.20 35.58 11.53
CA ILE A 5 -5.69 34.63 10.51
C ILE A 5 -4.62 34.35 9.44
N ILE A 6 -3.83 35.38 9.06
CA ILE A 6 -2.75 35.21 8.08
C ILE A 6 -1.60 34.33 8.65
N SER A 7 -1.29 34.46 9.94
CA SER A 7 -0.25 33.66 10.58
C SER A 7 -0.64 32.18 10.73
N ILE A 8 -1.91 31.89 11.01
CA ILE A 8 -2.42 30.51 11.10
C ILE A 8 -2.49 29.85 9.71
N LEU A 9 -2.91 30.60 8.67
CA LEU A 9 -2.92 30.08 7.29
C LEU A 9 -1.49 29.81 6.76
N ALA A 10 -0.52 30.65 7.12
CA ALA A 10 0.87 30.45 6.73
C ALA A 10 1.51 29.23 7.41
N LEU A 11 1.14 28.92 8.68
CA LEU A 11 1.63 27.74 9.38
C LEU A 11 1.09 26.44 8.77
N ILE A 12 -0.20 26.41 8.42
CA ILE A 12 -0.84 25.23 7.82
C ILE A 12 -0.29 24.95 6.40
N THR A 13 -0.03 26.01 5.63
CA THR A 13 0.53 25.85 4.27
C THR A 13 1.99 25.40 4.28
N THR A 14 2.78 25.81 5.28
CA THR A 14 4.17 25.38 5.40
C THR A 14 4.29 23.92 5.84
N GLN A 15 3.45 23.44 6.75
CA GLN A 15 3.47 22.02 7.16
C GLN A 15 3.11 21.07 6.02
N SER A 16 2.13 21.41 5.20
CA SER A 16 1.76 20.57 4.03
C SER A 16 2.85 20.53 2.94
N ILE A 17 3.62 21.61 2.78
CA ILE A 17 4.75 21.67 1.85
C ILE A 17 5.92 20.83 2.38
N PHE A 18 6.18 20.85 3.68
CA PHE A 18 7.23 20.05 4.29
C PHE A 18 6.94 18.55 4.29
N ALA A 19 5.67 18.13 4.49
CA ALA A 19 5.28 16.72 4.41
C ALA A 19 5.49 16.15 2.99
N ALA A 20 5.11 16.90 1.95
CA ALA A 20 5.36 16.50 0.56
C ALA A 20 6.86 16.36 0.23
N ASP A 21 7.70 17.18 0.85
CA ASP A 21 9.15 17.14 0.64
C ASP A 21 9.80 15.91 1.28
N ARG A 22 9.38 15.50 2.48
CA ARG A 22 9.91 14.30 3.15
C ARG A 22 9.67 13.02 2.37
N LEU A 23 8.45 12.82 1.86
CA LEU A 23 8.14 11.65 1.03
C LEU A 23 8.88 11.67 -0.31
N SER A 24 9.18 12.85 -0.84
CA SER A 24 9.99 13.00 -2.04
C SER A 24 11.48 12.72 -1.80
N SER A 25 11.92 12.70 -0.54
CA SER A 25 13.29 12.33 -0.16
C SER A 25 13.54 10.83 -0.16
N LEU A 26 12.51 10.00 -0.32
CA LEU A 26 12.67 8.56 -0.50
C LEU A 26 13.47 8.27 -1.77
N PRO A 27 14.44 7.36 -1.73
CA PRO A 27 15.34 7.12 -2.88
C PRO A 27 14.66 6.46 -4.07
N GLY A 28 13.40 6.03 -3.92
CA GLY A 28 12.60 5.40 -4.98
C GLY A 28 11.39 4.68 -4.43
N PRO A 29 10.73 3.87 -5.25
CA PRO A 29 9.62 3.05 -4.79
C PRO A 29 10.11 2.01 -3.77
N ILE A 30 9.34 1.82 -2.70
CA ILE A 30 9.59 0.78 -1.70
C ILE A 30 9.09 -0.56 -2.26
N LEU A 31 10.01 -1.37 -2.76
CA LEU A 31 9.78 -2.77 -3.12
C LEU A 31 10.07 -3.59 -1.86
N GLY A 32 9.10 -3.60 -0.97
CA GLY A 32 9.28 -3.99 0.41
C GLY A 32 8.90 -5.45 0.71
N GLY A 33 9.23 -5.85 1.91
CA GLY A 33 8.72 -7.03 2.58
C GLY A 33 8.82 -6.81 4.07
N GLU A 34 7.76 -7.12 4.80
CA GLU A 34 7.75 -7.04 6.24
C GLU A 34 8.15 -8.39 6.85
N LEU A 35 9.07 -8.34 7.79
CA LEU A 35 9.47 -9.53 8.53
C LEU A 35 8.39 -9.97 9.51
N SER A 36 8.31 -11.27 9.75
CA SER A 36 7.46 -11.80 10.83
C SER A 36 7.86 -11.22 12.20
N ASN A 37 6.89 -11.19 13.11
CA ASN A 37 7.00 -10.45 14.37
C ASN A 37 8.20 -10.86 15.26
N SER A 38 8.81 -12.00 15.04
CA SER A 38 9.96 -12.49 15.82
C SER A 38 11.23 -12.75 14.98
N ALA A 39 11.25 -12.33 13.72
CA ALA A 39 12.35 -12.64 12.80
C ALA A 39 13.62 -11.81 13.01
N ALA A 40 13.64 -10.86 13.94
CA ALA A 40 14.78 -10.00 14.24
C ALA A 40 15.04 -9.90 15.76
N THR A 41 14.78 -10.99 16.50
CA THR A 41 14.94 -11.03 17.97
C THR A 41 16.33 -11.43 18.43
N SER A 42 17.19 -11.88 17.52
CA SER A 42 18.60 -12.16 17.76
C SER A 42 19.49 -11.69 16.61
N VAL A 43 20.78 -11.57 16.87
CA VAL A 43 21.78 -11.24 15.85
C VAL A 43 21.82 -12.32 14.76
N ASP A 44 21.72 -13.58 15.15
CA ASP A 44 21.76 -14.72 14.23
C ASP A 44 20.54 -14.72 13.30
N ASP A 45 19.34 -14.39 13.80
CA ASP A 45 18.13 -14.25 12.98
C ASP A 45 18.31 -13.17 11.90
N ILE A 46 18.83 -12.00 12.29
CA ILE A 46 19.09 -10.88 11.37
C ILE A 46 20.08 -11.29 10.28
N ASP A 47 21.16 -11.99 10.66
CA ASP A 47 22.18 -12.45 9.73
C ASP A 47 21.67 -13.48 8.73
N GLU A 48 20.72 -14.32 9.13
CA GLU A 48 20.11 -15.32 8.27
C GLU A 48 19.07 -14.68 7.33
N VAL A 49 18.18 -13.83 7.87
CA VAL A 49 17.00 -13.35 7.16
C VAL A 49 17.34 -12.27 6.13
N MET A 50 18.15 -11.29 6.46
CA MET A 50 18.35 -10.11 5.60
C MET A 50 18.94 -10.44 4.21
N PRO A 51 19.95 -11.33 4.06
CA PRO A 51 20.45 -11.71 2.73
C PRO A 51 19.38 -12.41 1.88
N ARG A 52 18.47 -13.17 2.52
CA ARG A 52 17.35 -13.81 1.82
C ARG A 52 16.38 -12.78 1.24
N MET A 53 16.12 -11.69 1.95
CA MET A 53 15.29 -10.59 1.46
C MET A 53 15.88 -9.95 0.20
N ARG A 54 17.20 -9.74 0.20
CA ARG A 54 17.92 -9.26 -0.99
C ARG A 54 17.78 -10.24 -2.17
N ALA A 55 17.90 -11.53 -1.91
CA ALA A 55 17.78 -12.58 -2.94
C ALA A 55 16.37 -12.64 -3.55
N LEU A 56 15.32 -12.32 -2.80
CA LEU A 56 13.95 -12.19 -3.29
C LEU A 56 13.73 -10.93 -4.16
N GLY A 57 14.73 -10.06 -4.27
CA GLY A 57 14.65 -8.85 -5.08
C GLY A 57 14.04 -7.65 -4.34
N LEU A 58 13.92 -7.67 -3.03
CA LEU A 58 13.54 -6.51 -2.26
C LEU A 58 14.63 -5.43 -2.33
N ASN A 59 14.22 -4.17 -2.21
CA ASN A 59 15.13 -3.06 -1.94
C ASN A 59 14.97 -2.52 -0.52
N THR A 60 13.89 -2.87 0.17
CA THR A 60 13.56 -2.36 1.50
C THR A 60 13.00 -3.49 2.34
N VAL A 61 13.39 -3.55 3.62
CA VAL A 61 12.85 -4.50 4.59
C VAL A 61 12.21 -3.73 5.74
N LEU A 62 10.98 -4.10 6.10
CA LEU A 62 10.29 -3.56 7.26
C LEU A 62 10.65 -4.46 8.45
N VAL A 63 11.31 -3.90 9.48
CA VAL A 63 11.93 -4.65 10.57
C VAL A 63 11.41 -4.16 11.92
N PRO A 64 10.87 -5.04 12.78
CA PRO A 64 10.45 -4.65 14.12
C PRO A 64 11.59 -4.11 14.99
N ALA A 65 11.33 -3.01 15.70
CA ALA A 65 12.17 -2.49 16.77
C ALA A 65 11.45 -2.71 18.11
N TYR A 66 11.88 -3.69 18.87
CA TYR A 66 11.20 -4.21 20.05
C TYR A 66 11.54 -3.41 21.30
N TRP A 67 10.61 -2.70 21.90
CA TRP A 67 10.85 -1.96 23.14
C TRP A 67 11.35 -2.87 24.26
N GLU A 68 10.72 -4.04 24.45
CA GLU A 68 11.08 -4.97 25.53
C GLU A 68 12.52 -5.51 25.44
N LEU A 69 13.08 -5.64 24.22
CA LEU A 69 14.46 -6.08 24.02
C LEU A 69 15.44 -4.90 24.07
N MET A 70 14.99 -3.74 23.63
CA MET A 70 15.81 -2.53 23.61
C MET A 70 15.97 -1.89 24.99
N GLU A 71 14.95 -1.99 25.89
CA GLU A 71 15.00 -1.46 27.25
C GLU A 71 14.58 -2.53 28.29
N PRO A 72 15.29 -3.66 28.40
CA PRO A 72 14.94 -4.76 29.30
C PRO A 72 14.96 -4.37 30.78
N VAL A 73 15.76 -3.35 31.14
CA VAL A 73 15.81 -2.71 32.43
C VAL A 73 15.56 -1.23 32.24
N GLU A 74 14.66 -0.66 33.03
CA GLU A 74 14.25 0.74 32.90
C GLU A 74 15.47 1.69 32.87
N GLY A 75 15.55 2.49 31.80
CA GLY A 75 16.63 3.45 31.58
C GLY A 75 17.95 2.88 31.08
N LYS A 76 18.02 1.55 30.81
CA LYS A 76 19.21 0.89 30.24
C LYS A 76 18.86 0.36 28.85
N PHE A 77 19.40 1.02 27.85
CA PHE A 77 19.15 0.70 26.46
C PHE A 77 20.22 -0.23 25.88
N ASP A 78 19.79 -1.20 25.10
CA ASP A 78 20.60 -2.09 24.29
C ASP A 78 20.17 -1.94 22.82
N PHE A 79 21.05 -1.42 21.98
CA PHE A 79 20.80 -1.21 20.56
C PHE A 79 21.47 -2.26 19.66
N THR A 80 21.94 -3.37 20.22
CA THR A 80 22.67 -4.42 19.47
C THR A 80 21.89 -4.91 18.25
N LEU A 81 20.58 -5.14 18.37
CA LEU A 81 19.74 -5.59 17.26
C LEU A 81 19.54 -4.50 16.21
N ILE A 82 19.40 -3.24 16.64
CA ILE A 82 19.27 -2.08 15.74
C ILE A 82 20.56 -1.89 14.94
N ASP A 83 21.71 -1.90 15.63
CA ASP A 83 23.02 -1.81 14.99
C ASP A 83 23.22 -2.93 13.97
N ARG A 84 22.92 -4.17 14.38
CA ARG A 84 23.09 -5.32 13.49
C ARG A 84 22.20 -5.22 12.26
N THR A 85 20.93 -4.82 12.43
CA THR A 85 20.01 -4.61 11.31
C THR A 85 20.55 -3.59 10.32
N ILE A 86 21.02 -2.43 10.80
CA ILE A 86 21.57 -1.37 9.94
C ILE A 86 22.85 -1.84 9.23
N ASP A 87 23.75 -2.52 9.94
CA ASP A 87 25.02 -2.99 9.37
C ASP A 87 24.82 -4.07 8.30
N VAL A 88 23.91 -5.03 8.53
CA VAL A 88 23.59 -6.06 7.55
C VAL A 88 22.83 -5.46 6.37
N ALA A 89 21.86 -4.59 6.60
CA ALA A 89 21.14 -3.90 5.52
C ALA A 89 22.11 -3.12 4.62
N ARG A 90 23.07 -2.39 5.20
CA ARG A 90 24.10 -1.66 4.44
C ARG A 90 24.96 -2.61 3.61
N ARG A 91 25.39 -3.73 4.18
CA ARG A 91 26.15 -4.77 3.46
C ARG A 91 25.37 -5.37 2.29
N GLU A 92 24.09 -5.66 2.50
CA GLU A 92 23.20 -6.27 1.49
C GLU A 92 22.58 -5.24 0.51
N GLN A 93 22.91 -3.95 0.65
CA GLN A 93 22.34 -2.86 -0.14
C GLN A 93 20.80 -2.82 -0.03
N LEU A 94 20.29 -3.01 1.16
CA LEU A 94 18.88 -2.90 1.52
C LEU A 94 18.64 -1.62 2.30
N GLN A 95 17.44 -1.06 2.14
CA GLN A 95 16.91 -0.04 3.01
C GLN A 95 16.08 -0.68 4.13
N VAL A 96 15.89 0.07 5.20
CA VAL A 96 15.12 -0.36 6.37
C VAL A 96 14.03 0.65 6.67
N VAL A 97 12.86 0.14 6.95
CA VAL A 97 11.79 0.84 7.66
C VAL A 97 11.68 0.16 9.01
N PHE A 98 12.01 0.87 10.10
CA PHE A 98 11.79 0.32 11.42
C PHE A 98 10.34 0.47 11.85
N LEU A 99 9.80 -0.59 12.44
CA LEU A 99 8.47 -0.66 13.02
C LEU A 99 8.61 -0.54 14.53
N TRP A 100 8.20 0.59 15.13
CA TRP A 100 8.26 0.76 16.56
C TRP A 100 7.19 -0.11 17.23
N PHE A 101 7.59 -1.26 17.76
CA PHE A 101 6.76 -2.10 18.63
C PHE A 101 6.89 -1.57 20.06
N GLY A 102 6.20 -0.45 20.30
CA GLY A 102 6.22 0.32 21.54
C GLY A 102 5.11 -0.07 22.50
N ALA A 103 4.25 0.88 22.81
CA ALA A 103 3.14 0.65 23.71
C ALA A 103 1.99 -0.13 23.08
N TRP A 104 1.88 -0.20 21.73
CA TRP A 104 0.87 -0.99 21.01
C TRP A 104 1.46 -1.83 19.90
N LYS A 105 1.00 -3.08 19.82
CA LYS A 105 1.14 -4.01 18.69
C LYS A 105 -0.15 -4.83 18.58
N ASN A 106 -0.83 -4.76 17.43
CA ASN A 106 -2.15 -5.39 17.22
C ASN A 106 -3.12 -5.06 18.34
N SER A 107 -3.23 -3.77 18.67
CA SER A 107 -4.04 -3.24 19.80
C SER A 107 -3.60 -3.64 21.20
N MET A 108 -2.58 -4.49 21.37
CA MET A 108 -2.13 -4.98 22.66
C MET A 108 -0.79 -4.37 23.07
N SER A 109 -0.56 -4.24 24.39
CA SER A 109 0.72 -3.72 24.92
C SER A 109 1.72 -4.84 25.22
N CYS A 110 1.78 -5.84 24.33
CA CYS A 110 2.54 -7.08 24.54
C CYS A 110 4.05 -6.92 24.38
N TYR A 111 4.54 -5.89 23.67
CA TYR A 111 5.97 -5.62 23.48
C TYR A 111 6.54 -4.57 24.44
N THR A 112 5.76 -4.11 25.39
CA THR A 112 6.27 -3.27 26.49
C THR A 112 7.20 -4.08 27.41
N PRO A 113 8.25 -3.48 27.99
CA PRO A 113 9.18 -4.20 28.87
C PRO A 113 8.53 -4.79 30.12
N GLY A 114 9.18 -5.80 30.68
CA GLY A 114 8.69 -6.48 31.89
C GLY A 114 8.52 -5.56 33.10
N TRP A 115 9.35 -4.53 33.26
CA TRP A 115 9.20 -3.52 34.30
C TRP A 115 7.94 -2.67 34.11
N PHE A 116 7.57 -2.34 32.87
CA PHE A 116 6.33 -1.63 32.52
C PHE A 116 5.11 -2.52 32.79
N LYS A 117 5.10 -3.76 32.31
CA LYS A 117 3.98 -4.70 32.44
C LYS A 117 3.60 -4.97 33.89
N ARG A 118 4.59 -5.05 34.81
CA ARG A 118 4.38 -5.38 36.22
C ARG A 118 3.90 -4.22 37.07
N ASP A 119 4.13 -2.97 36.67
CA ASP A 119 3.73 -1.80 37.47
C ASP A 119 2.47 -1.14 36.92
N THR A 120 1.34 -1.83 37.06
CA THR A 120 0.02 -1.36 36.59
C THR A 120 -0.52 -0.14 37.34
N LYS A 121 0.09 0.25 38.47
CA LYS A 121 -0.26 1.51 39.15
C LYS A 121 0.37 2.70 38.43
N ARG A 122 1.60 2.57 38.01
CA ARG A 122 2.33 3.59 37.28
C ARG A 122 1.91 3.62 35.80
N PHE A 123 1.65 2.46 35.22
CA PHE A 123 1.26 2.27 33.82
C PHE A 123 -0.15 1.62 33.75
N PRO A 124 -1.19 2.42 33.99
CA PRO A 124 -2.56 1.90 34.05
C PRO A 124 -3.01 1.32 32.70
N ARG A 125 -3.83 0.27 32.81
CA ARG A 125 -4.46 -0.36 31.66
C ARG A 125 -5.76 0.35 31.31
N ALA A 126 -6.12 0.32 30.02
CA ALA A 126 -7.45 0.66 29.57
C ALA A 126 -8.49 -0.32 30.16
N MET A 127 -9.74 0.12 30.28
CA MET A 127 -10.82 -0.65 30.92
C MET A 127 -12.04 -0.70 30.00
N THR A 128 -12.77 -1.83 30.05
CA THR A 128 -14.13 -1.89 29.47
C THR A 128 -15.13 -1.13 30.32
N ALA A 129 -16.35 -0.93 29.81
CA ALA A 129 -17.44 -0.27 30.55
C ALA A 129 -17.83 -1.03 31.84
N GLU A 130 -17.63 -2.35 31.86
CA GLU A 130 -17.88 -3.24 33.00
C GLU A 130 -16.74 -3.22 34.03
N GLY A 131 -15.67 -2.48 33.78
CA GLY A 131 -14.52 -2.37 34.67
C GLY A 131 -13.47 -3.48 34.53
N LYS A 132 -13.50 -4.26 33.44
CA LYS A 132 -12.46 -5.24 33.13
C LYS A 132 -11.20 -4.51 32.60
N HIS A 133 -10.03 -4.74 33.22
CA HIS A 133 -8.77 -4.29 32.70
C HIS A 133 -8.37 -5.08 31.45
N MET A 134 -7.93 -4.39 30.42
CA MET A 134 -7.48 -4.97 29.15
C MET A 134 -5.95 -5.05 29.09
N GLU A 135 -5.39 -5.89 28.23
CA GLU A 135 -3.94 -5.93 27.96
C GLU A 135 -3.51 -4.76 27.04
N ILE A 136 -4.04 -3.59 27.30
CA ILE A 136 -3.85 -2.35 26.54
C ILE A 136 -3.45 -1.26 27.52
N ALA A 137 -2.36 -0.58 27.31
CA ALA A 137 -1.97 0.60 28.08
C ALA A 137 -2.96 1.74 27.82
N SER A 138 -3.31 2.52 28.85
CA SER A 138 -4.18 3.67 28.65
C SER A 138 -3.40 4.84 28.04
N CYS A 139 -3.80 5.31 26.86
CA CYS A 139 -3.18 6.46 26.21
C CYS A 139 -3.43 7.79 26.95
N PHE A 140 -4.32 7.79 27.96
CA PHE A 140 -4.61 8.93 28.82
C PHE A 140 -3.65 9.07 30.01
N SER A 141 -2.69 8.16 30.14
CA SER A 141 -1.69 8.19 31.20
C SER A 141 -0.40 8.89 30.77
N ASP A 142 -0.08 9.99 31.43
CA ASP A 142 1.19 10.68 31.23
C ASP A 142 2.41 9.77 31.47
N ASN A 143 2.32 8.84 32.43
CA ASN A 143 3.41 7.90 32.70
C ASN A 143 3.64 6.94 31.55
N VAL A 144 2.56 6.43 30.90
CA VAL A 144 2.65 5.60 29.69
C VAL A 144 3.31 6.41 28.58
N LEU A 145 2.80 7.60 28.30
CA LEU A 145 3.35 8.48 27.27
C LEU A 145 4.83 8.79 27.49
N GLN A 146 5.23 9.17 28.72
CA GLN A 146 6.62 9.57 28.99
C GLN A 146 7.59 8.38 28.92
N ALA A 147 7.16 7.18 29.29
CA ALA A 147 7.99 5.98 29.19
C ALA A 147 8.25 5.61 27.73
N ASP A 148 7.19 5.54 26.91
CA ASP A 148 7.29 5.25 25.50
C ASP A 148 8.06 6.32 24.72
N LEU A 149 7.72 7.61 24.92
CA LEU A 149 8.41 8.74 24.33
C LEU A 149 9.91 8.75 24.63
N LYS A 150 10.31 8.38 25.85
CA LYS A 150 11.72 8.27 26.24
C LYS A 150 12.42 7.17 25.47
N ALA A 151 11.80 5.99 25.37
CA ALA A 151 12.36 4.84 24.67
C ALA A 151 12.42 5.10 23.15
N PHE A 152 11.34 5.58 22.55
CA PHE A 152 11.32 5.95 21.14
C PHE A 152 12.33 7.06 20.80
N SER A 153 12.45 8.09 21.66
CA SER A 153 13.46 9.14 21.47
C SER A 153 14.89 8.63 21.58
N ALA A 154 15.12 7.62 22.42
CA ALA A 154 16.44 6.98 22.51
C ALA A 154 16.77 6.22 21.23
N LEU A 155 15.81 5.46 20.67
CA LEU A 155 15.94 4.81 19.37
C LEU A 155 16.24 5.82 18.25
N MET A 156 15.46 6.89 18.15
CA MET A 156 15.65 7.93 17.12
C MET A 156 17.02 8.61 17.20
N ARG A 157 17.52 8.89 18.42
CA ARG A 157 18.89 9.43 18.60
C ARG A 157 19.95 8.44 18.15
N HIS A 158 19.78 7.17 18.50
CA HIS A 158 20.71 6.11 18.11
C HIS A 158 20.75 5.91 16.59
N ILE A 159 19.59 5.86 15.94
CA ILE A 159 19.50 5.78 14.46
C ILE A 159 20.20 6.99 13.83
N ARG A 160 19.97 8.21 14.32
CA ARG A 160 20.65 9.41 13.81
C ARG A 160 22.17 9.33 13.93
N GLU A 161 22.69 8.75 15.01
CA GLU A 161 24.12 8.57 15.21
C GLU A 161 24.70 7.50 14.27
N LYS A 162 23.98 6.39 14.07
CA LYS A 162 24.40 5.26 13.25
C LYS A 162 24.23 5.48 11.74
N ASP A 163 23.18 6.20 11.34
CA ASP A 163 22.82 6.48 9.93
C ASP A 163 22.38 7.95 9.74
N PRO A 164 23.29 8.92 9.95
CA PRO A 164 22.96 10.35 9.96
C PRO A 164 22.44 10.87 8.61
N GLN A 165 22.81 10.23 7.50
CA GLN A 165 22.40 10.59 6.14
C GLN A 165 21.15 9.86 5.67
N ARG A 166 20.59 8.96 6.47
CA ARG A 166 19.45 8.11 6.13
C ARG A 166 19.69 7.28 4.85
N GLU A 167 20.89 6.74 4.71
CA GLU A 167 21.25 5.89 3.58
C GLU A 167 20.61 4.50 3.71
N VAL A 168 20.40 4.04 4.94
CA VAL A 168 19.81 2.74 5.26
C VAL A 168 18.41 2.89 5.83
N VAL A 169 18.22 3.68 6.89
CA VAL A 169 16.91 3.86 7.55
C VAL A 169 16.15 4.99 6.88
N VAL A 170 15.16 4.64 6.05
CA VAL A 170 14.49 5.60 5.16
C VAL A 170 13.13 6.08 5.69
N MET A 171 12.53 5.35 6.63
CA MET A 171 11.20 5.64 7.19
C MET A 171 11.04 4.97 8.56
N MET A 172 10.14 5.49 9.38
CA MET A 172 9.77 4.93 10.68
C MET A 172 8.26 4.77 10.77
N GLN A 173 7.80 3.60 11.21
CA GLN A 173 6.42 3.39 11.68
C GLN A 173 6.35 3.71 13.17
N ILE A 174 5.36 4.48 13.57
CA ILE A 174 5.10 4.78 14.99
C ILE A 174 3.96 3.88 15.47
N GLU A 175 4.23 3.03 16.45
CA GLU A 175 3.39 1.95 16.91
C GLU A 175 3.07 0.95 15.77
N ASN A 176 2.35 -0.11 16.08
CA ASN A 176 1.87 -1.03 15.07
C ASN A 176 0.40 -1.38 15.35
N GLU A 177 -0.46 -1.11 14.36
CA GLU A 177 -1.90 -1.37 14.45
C GLU A 177 -2.48 -0.92 15.81
N ILE A 178 -2.12 0.33 16.20
CA ILE A 178 -2.63 0.94 17.42
C ILE A 178 -4.15 0.98 17.38
N GLY A 179 -4.80 0.53 18.45
CA GLY A 179 -6.25 0.44 18.46
C GLY A 179 -6.82 -0.03 19.80
N MET A 180 -8.15 -0.11 19.85
CA MET A 180 -8.95 -0.69 20.94
C MET A 180 -9.55 -2.01 20.52
N LEU A 181 -9.51 -2.99 21.42
CA LEU A 181 -10.16 -4.29 21.24
C LEU A 181 -10.90 -4.67 22.54
N GLU A 182 -11.99 -5.39 22.39
CA GLU A 182 -12.98 -5.71 23.43
C GLU A 182 -13.82 -4.50 23.90
N SER A 183 -13.51 -3.26 23.45
CA SER A 183 -14.28 -2.06 23.75
C SER A 183 -14.05 -1.00 22.68
N ALA A 184 -15.03 -0.15 22.38
CA ALA A 184 -14.89 0.95 21.44
C ALA A 184 -14.01 2.07 22.01
N ARG A 185 -13.98 2.24 23.34
CA ARG A 185 -13.11 3.20 24.03
C ARG A 185 -12.61 2.70 25.38
N ASP A 186 -11.60 3.37 25.89
CA ASP A 186 -11.15 3.23 27.28
C ASP A 186 -12.16 3.88 28.25
N HIS A 187 -12.61 3.12 29.24
CA HIS A 187 -13.47 3.57 30.33
C HIS A 187 -12.73 3.71 31.68
N SER A 188 -11.39 3.75 31.64
CA SER A 188 -10.61 4.03 32.85
C SER A 188 -10.94 5.42 33.44
N PRO A 189 -10.67 5.67 34.72
CA PRO A 189 -10.91 6.98 35.33
C PRO A 189 -10.26 8.15 34.60
N LEU A 190 -9.08 7.95 33.98
CA LEU A 190 -8.38 8.97 33.19
C LEU A 190 -9.12 9.24 31.87
N ALA A 191 -9.55 8.19 31.19
CA ALA A 191 -10.32 8.30 29.96
C ALA A 191 -11.68 8.96 30.19
N GLU A 192 -12.40 8.55 31.24
CA GLU A 192 -13.68 9.17 31.61
C GLU A 192 -13.57 10.65 31.94
N LYS A 193 -12.47 11.04 32.60
CA LYS A 193 -12.19 12.45 32.87
C LYS A 193 -11.98 13.22 31.56
N ALA A 194 -11.17 12.71 30.63
CA ALA A 194 -10.92 13.34 29.33
C ALA A 194 -12.20 13.43 28.49
N TYR A 195 -12.98 12.37 28.42
CA TYR A 195 -14.25 12.30 27.69
C TYR A 195 -15.25 13.38 28.14
N LYS A 196 -15.37 13.57 29.48
CA LYS A 196 -16.22 14.60 30.09
C LYS A 196 -15.66 16.02 29.86
N GLN A 197 -14.35 16.21 29.99
CA GLN A 197 -13.71 17.52 29.78
C GLN A 197 -13.88 18.02 28.35
N GLU A 198 -13.82 17.11 27.36
CA GLU A 198 -14.02 17.45 25.95
C GLU A 198 -15.49 17.59 25.57
N ARG A 199 -16.43 17.29 26.48
CA ARG A 199 -17.88 17.28 26.24
C ARG A 199 -18.20 16.44 25.01
N TRP A 200 -17.54 15.27 24.89
CA TRP A 200 -17.58 14.46 23.68
C TRP A 200 -18.99 13.99 23.34
N ALA A 201 -19.70 13.46 24.33
CA ALA A 201 -21.08 13.00 24.17
C ALA A 201 -22.05 14.07 23.63
N GLU A 202 -21.82 15.35 23.99
CA GLU A 202 -22.65 16.45 23.52
C GLU A 202 -22.36 16.81 22.06
N ARG A 203 -21.14 16.56 21.59
CA ARG A 203 -20.67 16.92 20.24
C ARG A 203 -20.92 15.82 19.22
N TYR A 204 -20.75 14.56 19.60
CA TYR A 204 -20.70 13.42 18.68
C TYR A 204 -21.71 12.30 19.02
N GLY A 205 -22.32 12.31 20.20
CA GLY A 205 -23.22 11.26 20.67
C GLY A 205 -22.56 10.31 21.66
N THR A 206 -23.27 9.19 21.95
CA THR A 206 -22.88 8.22 22.98
C THR A 206 -22.91 6.78 22.48
N ASP A 207 -22.96 6.59 21.17
CA ASP A 207 -22.88 5.26 20.56
C ASP A 207 -21.42 4.79 20.41
N GLU A 208 -21.26 3.54 20.06
CA GLU A 208 -19.94 2.94 19.87
C GLU A 208 -19.09 3.60 18.79
N TYR A 209 -19.71 4.26 17.81
CA TYR A 209 -18.97 4.98 16.75
C TYR A 209 -18.44 6.33 17.26
N ALA A 210 -19.20 7.03 18.09
CA ALA A 210 -18.72 8.24 18.76
C ALA A 210 -17.59 7.90 19.76
N ASP A 211 -17.68 6.78 20.44
CA ASP A 211 -16.63 6.26 21.33
C ASP A 211 -15.36 5.91 20.56
N GLU A 212 -15.48 5.27 19.38
CA GLU A 212 -14.34 4.99 18.49
C GLU A 212 -13.67 6.26 17.99
N GLN A 213 -14.44 7.27 17.59
CA GLN A 213 -13.92 8.57 17.16
C GLN A 213 -13.14 9.29 18.27
N PHE A 214 -13.64 9.20 19.52
CA PHE A 214 -12.94 9.72 20.69
C PHE A 214 -11.58 9.07 20.88
N MET A 215 -11.53 7.74 20.78
CA MET A 215 -10.28 7.01 20.90
C MET A 215 -9.33 7.29 19.74
N ALA A 216 -9.85 7.40 18.50
CA ALA A 216 -9.03 7.72 17.33
C ALA A 216 -8.30 9.06 17.48
N LEU A 217 -9.03 10.10 17.92
CA LEU A 217 -8.41 11.39 18.20
C LEU A 217 -7.42 11.33 19.38
N SER A 218 -7.72 10.52 20.39
CA SER A 218 -6.85 10.38 21.57
C SER A 218 -5.55 9.64 21.22
N TYR A 219 -5.64 8.55 20.44
CA TYR A 219 -4.47 7.85 19.93
C TYR A 219 -3.64 8.69 18.98
N ALA A 220 -4.30 9.44 18.07
CA ALA A 220 -3.61 10.36 17.19
C ALA A 220 -2.80 11.41 17.97
N ARG A 221 -3.38 12.01 19.03
CA ARG A 221 -2.67 12.95 19.90
C ARG A 221 -1.50 12.32 20.66
N TYR A 222 -1.66 11.06 21.09
CA TYR A 222 -0.55 10.32 21.70
C TYR A 222 0.59 10.13 20.70
N VAL A 223 0.29 9.65 19.51
CA VAL A 223 1.27 9.45 18.43
C VAL A 223 1.93 10.78 18.02
N GLU A 224 1.21 11.89 18.04
CA GLU A 224 1.76 13.21 17.75
C GLU A 224 2.93 13.58 18.67
N HIS A 225 2.92 13.17 19.94
CA HIS A 225 4.04 13.41 20.85
C HIS A 225 5.31 12.67 20.39
N LEU A 226 5.16 11.40 19.96
CA LEU A 226 6.28 10.63 19.43
C LEU A 226 6.75 11.21 18.09
N ALA A 227 5.82 11.56 17.21
CA ALA A 227 6.11 12.12 15.91
C ALA A 227 6.87 13.45 16.02
N LYS A 228 6.48 14.35 16.91
CA LYS A 228 7.21 15.59 17.17
C LYS A 228 8.63 15.35 17.67
N ALA A 229 8.81 14.41 18.59
CA ALA A 229 10.15 14.07 19.07
C ALA A 229 11.01 13.50 17.93
N ALA A 230 10.45 12.65 17.07
CA ALA A 230 11.17 12.17 15.89
C ALA A 230 11.58 13.33 14.96
N ARG A 231 10.68 14.30 14.71
CA ARG A 231 10.97 15.49 13.90
C ARG A 231 12.14 16.32 14.45
N GLU A 232 12.19 16.47 15.75
CA GLU A 232 13.25 17.24 16.42
C GLU A 232 14.58 16.50 16.45
N ILE A 233 14.54 15.17 16.57
CA ILE A 233 15.75 14.35 16.72
C ILE A 233 16.34 13.98 15.37
N HIS A 234 15.54 13.39 14.48
CA HIS A 234 15.97 12.90 13.17
C HIS A 234 14.80 12.92 12.19
N ASP A 235 14.66 14.02 11.44
CA ASP A 235 13.52 14.27 10.56
C ASP A 235 13.53 13.31 9.35
N MET A 236 12.65 12.32 9.36
CA MET A 236 12.45 11.33 8.31
C MET A 236 10.96 11.07 8.06
N PRO A 237 10.55 10.45 6.95
CA PRO A 237 9.17 10.03 6.74
C PRO A 237 8.64 9.18 7.90
N LEU A 238 7.42 9.50 8.36
CA LEU A 238 6.73 8.83 9.46
C LEU A 238 5.35 8.36 9.02
N TYR A 239 4.95 7.16 9.43
CA TYR A 239 3.60 6.67 9.19
C TYR A 239 3.03 5.88 10.36
N VAL A 240 1.73 5.67 10.31
CA VAL A 240 0.98 4.79 11.21
C VAL A 240 0.13 3.86 10.36
N ASN A 241 0.06 2.59 10.74
CA ASN A 241 -0.71 1.56 10.04
C ASN A 241 -1.99 1.17 10.79
N ALA A 242 -2.95 0.62 10.06
CA ALA A 242 -4.25 0.22 10.59
C ALA A 242 -4.56 -1.25 10.28
N ALA A 243 -4.91 -2.01 11.31
CA ALA A 243 -5.66 -3.24 11.14
C ALA A 243 -7.06 -2.93 10.61
N MET A 244 -7.44 -3.53 9.49
CA MET A 244 -8.65 -3.16 8.76
C MET A 244 -9.92 -3.79 9.33
N ASN A 245 -11.05 -3.07 9.30
CA ASN A 245 -12.38 -3.64 9.52
C ASN A 245 -13.04 -4.04 8.20
N SER A 246 -12.63 -5.14 7.63
CA SER A 246 -13.14 -5.65 6.34
C SER A 246 -14.38 -6.56 6.49
N ARG A 247 -14.83 -6.83 7.73
CA ARG A 247 -15.92 -7.78 8.03
C ARG A 247 -17.20 -7.12 8.52
N GLY A 248 -17.30 -5.78 8.49
CA GLY A 248 -18.48 -5.04 8.92
C GLY A 248 -18.82 -5.21 10.40
N ARG A 249 -17.81 -5.40 11.25
CA ARG A 249 -17.96 -5.49 12.70
C ARG A 249 -18.19 -4.11 13.31
N ARG A 250 -18.71 -4.07 14.54
CA ARG A 250 -18.88 -2.83 15.30
C ARG A 250 -17.59 -2.45 16.03
N PRO A 251 -17.41 -1.16 16.36
CA PRO A 251 -16.30 -0.72 17.20
C PRO A 251 -16.20 -1.52 18.49
N GLY A 252 -14.97 -1.96 18.82
CA GLY A 252 -14.67 -2.88 19.92
C GLY A 252 -14.66 -4.36 19.55
N GLU A 253 -15.27 -4.74 18.43
CA GLU A 253 -15.23 -6.12 17.89
C GLU A 253 -14.07 -6.34 16.90
N TYR A 254 -13.36 -5.30 16.55
CA TYR A 254 -12.16 -5.26 15.74
C TYR A 254 -11.15 -4.30 16.35
N PRO A 255 -9.86 -4.28 15.94
CA PRO A 255 -8.91 -3.25 16.34
C PRO A 255 -9.38 -1.85 15.93
N SER A 256 -10.20 -1.23 16.78
CA SER A 256 -10.91 0.01 16.52
C SER A 256 -10.03 1.23 16.79
N ALA A 257 -10.41 2.39 16.28
CA ALA A 257 -9.75 3.66 16.54
C ALA A 257 -8.33 3.83 15.97
N GLY A 258 -7.75 2.84 15.28
CA GLY A 258 -6.56 3.03 14.46
C GLY A 258 -6.83 3.99 13.28
N PRO A 259 -5.84 4.27 12.41
CA PRO A 259 -6.03 5.14 11.25
C PRO A 259 -6.86 4.48 10.13
N LEU A 260 -8.04 3.99 10.48
CA LEU A 260 -9.02 3.41 9.58
C LEU A 260 -9.58 4.47 8.63
N ALA A 261 -10.00 4.06 7.43
CA ALA A 261 -10.43 4.98 6.38
C ALA A 261 -11.53 5.97 6.83
N HIS A 262 -12.47 5.54 7.68
CA HIS A 262 -13.55 6.40 8.22
C HIS A 262 -13.10 7.31 9.37
N LEU A 263 -11.89 7.13 9.90
CA LEU A 263 -11.31 7.88 11.00
C LEU A 263 -10.14 8.78 10.58
N ILE A 264 -9.80 8.81 9.31
CA ILE A 264 -8.64 9.55 8.78
C ILE A 264 -8.65 11.03 9.19
N ASP A 265 -9.83 11.66 9.24
CA ASP A 265 -9.94 13.07 9.64
C ASP A 265 -9.52 13.31 11.10
N PHE A 266 -9.91 12.41 12.01
CA PHE A 266 -9.52 12.49 13.43
C PHE A 266 -8.01 12.26 13.58
N TRP A 267 -7.44 11.37 12.78
CA TRP A 267 -6.01 11.13 12.77
C TRP A 267 -5.22 12.33 12.25
N HIS A 268 -5.67 12.97 11.17
CA HIS A 268 -5.02 14.20 10.68
C HIS A 268 -5.17 15.37 11.64
N GLU A 269 -6.31 15.49 12.34
CA GLU A 269 -6.50 16.51 13.38
C GLU A 269 -5.54 16.28 14.54
N GLY A 270 -5.44 15.03 15.02
CA GLY A 270 -4.69 14.67 16.22
C GLY A 270 -3.18 14.52 16.00
N ALA A 271 -2.75 14.07 14.82
CA ALA A 271 -1.34 13.77 14.52
C ALA A 271 -0.86 14.43 13.21
N PRO A 272 -0.84 15.78 13.15
CA PRO A 272 -0.42 16.52 11.95
C PRO A 272 1.06 16.34 11.57
N SER A 273 1.88 15.78 12.45
CA SER A 273 3.29 15.49 12.17
C SER A 273 3.51 14.14 11.49
N ILE A 274 2.47 13.32 11.31
CA ILE A 274 2.53 12.07 10.53
C ILE A 274 2.40 12.39 9.05
N ASP A 275 3.23 11.75 8.20
CA ASP A 275 3.22 11.97 6.75
C ASP A 275 2.20 11.09 6.02
N LEU A 276 1.93 9.88 6.53
CA LEU A 276 1.02 8.90 5.91
C LEU A 276 0.23 8.13 6.96
N LEU A 277 -0.98 7.74 6.56
CA LEU A 277 -1.81 6.72 7.20
C LEU A 277 -1.91 5.54 6.24
N ALA A 278 -1.56 4.34 6.70
CA ALA A 278 -1.33 3.18 5.84
C ALA A 278 -2.27 2.01 6.17
N PRO A 279 -2.81 1.28 5.17
CA PRO A 279 -3.66 0.13 5.38
C PRO A 279 -2.86 -1.17 5.40
N ASP A 280 -3.21 -2.09 6.32
CA ASP A 280 -2.73 -3.48 6.32
C ASP A 280 -3.79 -4.36 5.66
N ILE A 281 -3.56 -4.73 4.40
CA ILE A 281 -4.60 -5.31 3.55
C ILE A 281 -4.48 -6.83 3.49
N TYR A 282 -5.28 -7.53 4.31
CA TYR A 282 -5.31 -8.99 4.36
C TYR A 282 -6.54 -9.63 3.73
N ASP A 283 -7.65 -8.90 3.65
CA ASP A 283 -8.95 -9.39 3.22
C ASP A 283 -9.28 -9.03 1.77
N THR A 284 -10.47 -9.43 1.33
CA THR A 284 -11.03 -9.08 0.02
C THR A 284 -11.26 -7.57 -0.15
N GLY A 285 -11.48 -7.10 -1.36
CA GLY A 285 -11.73 -5.68 -1.63
C GLY A 285 -10.46 -4.84 -1.78
N PHE A 286 -9.34 -5.45 -2.15
CA PHE A 286 -8.03 -4.80 -2.31
C PHE A 286 -8.10 -3.47 -3.07
N LYS A 287 -8.81 -3.42 -4.22
CA LYS A 287 -8.99 -2.19 -5.01
C LYS A 287 -9.68 -1.08 -4.20
N SER A 288 -10.73 -1.43 -3.47
CA SER A 288 -11.49 -0.47 -2.66
C SER A 288 -10.66 0.10 -1.52
N TRP A 289 -9.89 -0.74 -0.84
CA TRP A 289 -9.01 -0.29 0.24
C TRP A 289 -7.91 0.63 -0.28
N CYS A 290 -7.24 0.26 -1.38
CA CYS A 290 -6.26 1.13 -2.01
C CYS A 290 -6.86 2.51 -2.36
N ALA A 291 -8.05 2.53 -2.95
CA ALA A 291 -8.73 3.78 -3.33
C ALA A 291 -9.06 4.66 -2.11
N GLN A 292 -9.51 4.07 -1.00
CA GLN A 292 -9.85 4.81 0.21
C GLN A 292 -8.65 5.51 0.85
N TYR A 293 -7.46 4.89 0.79
CA TYR A 293 -6.24 5.48 1.35
C TYR A 293 -5.47 6.37 0.36
N ALA A 294 -5.69 6.20 -0.94
CA ALA A 294 -5.09 7.04 -1.98
C ALA A 294 -5.92 8.30 -2.31
N MET A 295 -7.12 8.43 -1.77
CA MET A 295 -8.01 9.55 -2.09
C MET A 295 -7.55 10.84 -1.44
N PRO A 296 -7.74 12.00 -2.12
CA PRO A 296 -7.68 13.28 -1.46
C PRO A 296 -8.78 13.34 -0.39
N LEU A 297 -8.41 13.69 0.83
CA LEU A 297 -9.36 13.87 1.91
C LEU A 297 -10.33 14.99 1.55
N ARG A 298 -11.59 14.71 1.60
CA ARG A 298 -12.80 15.50 1.38
C ARG A 298 -12.72 16.67 0.40
N PRO A 299 -13.63 16.76 -0.57
CA PRO A 299 -13.79 17.92 -1.43
C PRO A 299 -13.99 19.23 -0.64
N GLN A 300 -14.60 19.16 0.57
CA GLN A 300 -14.85 20.29 1.46
C GLN A 300 -13.56 20.94 1.97
N ASP A 301 -12.51 20.19 2.14
CA ASP A 301 -11.21 20.69 2.63
C ASP A 301 -10.36 21.31 1.51
N GLY A 302 -10.95 21.47 0.32
CA GLY A 302 -10.28 22.03 -0.84
C GLY A 302 -9.21 21.12 -1.43
N GLY A 303 -9.25 19.82 -1.14
CA GLY A 303 -8.32 18.80 -1.66
C GLY A 303 -6.87 18.99 -1.25
N LYS A 304 -6.60 19.66 -0.12
CA LYS A 304 -5.27 20.05 0.32
C LYS A 304 -4.50 18.95 1.03
N ILE A 305 -5.18 18.01 1.65
CA ILE A 305 -4.56 16.89 2.37
C ILE A 305 -4.68 15.66 1.47
N LYS A 306 -3.55 15.19 0.94
CA LYS A 306 -3.47 13.97 0.14
C LYS A 306 -2.70 12.93 0.94
N ASN A 307 -3.38 11.84 1.30
CA ASN A 307 -2.69 10.67 1.80
C ASN A 307 -2.17 9.89 0.58
N ARG A 308 -0.86 9.66 0.49
CA ARG A 308 -0.28 8.80 -0.53
C ARG A 308 -0.38 7.35 -0.08
N LEU A 309 -0.74 6.47 -1.02
CA LEU A 309 -0.84 5.05 -0.71
C LEU A 309 0.54 4.45 -0.42
N PHE A 310 0.68 3.86 0.74
CA PHE A 310 1.74 2.92 1.12
C PHE A 310 1.07 1.70 1.74
N ILE A 311 1.42 0.51 1.30
CA ILE A 311 0.88 -0.75 1.83
C ILE A 311 2.02 -1.44 2.58
N PRO A 312 2.16 -1.19 3.90
CA PRO A 312 3.25 -1.76 4.70
C PRO A 312 3.03 -3.25 4.96
N GLU A 313 1.75 -3.67 5.07
CA GLU A 313 1.40 -5.05 5.28
C GLU A 313 0.33 -5.51 4.29
N SER A 314 0.53 -6.70 3.73
CA SER A 314 -0.47 -7.43 2.98
C SER A 314 -0.23 -8.92 3.10
N ARG A 315 -1.24 -9.74 2.78
CA ARG A 315 -1.04 -11.19 2.74
C ARG A 315 0.07 -11.54 1.74
N CYS A 316 1.09 -12.28 2.17
CA CYS A 316 2.06 -12.87 1.27
C CYS A 316 1.42 -14.10 0.59
N CYS A 317 1.17 -14.03 -0.70
CA CYS A 317 0.51 -15.08 -1.47
C CYS A 317 0.87 -14.98 -2.96
N GLU A 318 0.43 -15.95 -3.73
CA GLU A 318 0.70 -16.04 -5.18
C GLU A 318 0.23 -14.81 -5.98
N ASN A 319 -0.72 -14.04 -5.46
CA ASN A 319 -1.24 -12.82 -6.11
C ASN A 319 -0.51 -11.52 -5.70
N SER A 320 0.42 -11.58 -4.75
CA SER A 320 1.07 -10.37 -4.18
C SER A 320 1.74 -9.51 -5.24
N GLY A 321 2.40 -10.12 -6.22
CA GLY A 321 3.07 -9.37 -7.29
C GLY A 321 2.09 -8.64 -8.22
N ILE A 322 0.96 -9.26 -8.55
CA ILE A 322 -0.10 -8.65 -9.36
C ILE A 322 -0.70 -7.44 -8.63
N ARG A 323 -0.97 -7.59 -7.34
CA ARG A 323 -1.50 -6.52 -6.49
C ARG A 323 -0.53 -5.35 -6.33
N ALA A 324 0.78 -5.63 -6.25
CA ALA A 324 1.81 -4.60 -6.27
C ALA A 324 1.76 -3.79 -7.58
N LEU A 325 1.75 -4.44 -8.75
CA LEU A 325 1.65 -3.75 -10.04
C LEU A 325 0.40 -2.87 -10.14
N TYR A 326 -0.74 -3.36 -9.64
CA TYR A 326 -1.96 -2.56 -9.56
C TYR A 326 -1.79 -1.32 -8.68
N ALA A 327 -1.27 -1.48 -7.47
CA ALA A 327 -1.11 -0.38 -6.52
C ALA A 327 -0.18 0.72 -7.07
N PHE A 328 0.93 0.35 -7.69
CA PHE A 328 1.83 1.30 -8.34
C PHE A 328 1.20 1.94 -9.58
N GLY A 329 0.54 1.17 -10.42
CA GLY A 329 -0.05 1.66 -11.68
C GLY A 329 -1.26 2.56 -11.47
N GLU A 330 -2.19 2.20 -10.59
CA GLU A 330 -3.44 2.92 -10.37
C GLU A 330 -3.28 4.10 -9.41
N HIS A 331 -2.53 3.91 -8.34
CA HIS A 331 -2.46 4.86 -7.23
C HIS A 331 -1.11 5.52 -7.06
N GLN A 332 -0.12 5.18 -7.90
CA GLN A 332 1.27 5.66 -7.74
C GLN A 332 1.76 5.43 -6.30
N ALA A 333 1.50 4.21 -5.79
CA ALA A 333 1.86 3.85 -4.43
C ALA A 333 3.33 4.15 -4.13
N LEU A 334 3.63 4.54 -2.90
CA LEU A 334 5.00 4.71 -2.42
C LEU A 334 5.71 3.38 -2.26
N GLY A 335 4.96 2.34 -1.92
CA GLY A 335 5.50 1.01 -1.71
C GLY A 335 4.43 -0.04 -1.46
N PHE A 336 4.87 -1.28 -1.52
CA PHE A 336 4.10 -2.49 -1.25
C PHE A 336 5.00 -3.49 -0.52
N SER A 337 4.48 -4.11 0.55
CA SER A 337 5.26 -5.04 1.39
C SER A 337 4.39 -6.20 1.86
N PRO A 338 4.58 -7.43 1.35
CA PRO A 338 3.97 -8.61 1.94
C PRO A 338 4.51 -8.86 3.36
N PHE A 339 3.62 -9.20 4.29
CA PHE A 339 3.96 -9.55 5.68
C PHE A 339 4.47 -10.98 5.80
N ALA A 340 5.37 -11.21 6.77
CA ALA A 340 6.01 -12.50 7.07
C ALA A 340 6.64 -13.16 5.85
N ILE A 341 7.21 -12.33 4.96
CA ILE A 341 7.82 -12.80 3.70
C ILE A 341 9.03 -13.71 3.98
N ASP A 342 9.66 -13.57 5.14
CA ASP A 342 10.75 -14.43 5.63
C ASP A 342 10.31 -15.89 5.85
N GLN A 343 9.02 -16.13 6.12
CA GLN A 343 8.44 -17.45 6.36
C GLN A 343 7.69 -18.01 5.14
N ALA A 344 7.49 -17.19 4.12
CA ALA A 344 6.72 -17.57 2.96
C ALA A 344 7.47 -18.60 2.08
N SER A 345 6.72 -19.50 1.48
CA SER A 345 7.25 -20.48 0.52
C SER A 345 7.70 -19.81 -0.78
N THR A 346 8.55 -20.51 -1.54
CA THR A 346 8.97 -20.03 -2.89
C THR A 346 7.76 -19.76 -3.80
N LYS A 347 6.69 -20.56 -3.71
CA LYS A 347 5.48 -20.38 -4.49
C LYS A 347 4.75 -19.08 -4.16
N GLU A 348 4.66 -18.72 -2.89
CA GLU A 348 4.03 -17.48 -2.43
C GLU A 348 4.87 -16.23 -2.77
N THR A 349 6.20 -16.35 -2.81
CA THR A 349 7.10 -15.22 -3.09
C THR A 349 7.41 -15.05 -4.57
N GLU A 350 7.15 -16.03 -5.42
CA GLU A 350 7.51 -16.02 -6.85
C GLU A 350 6.92 -14.82 -7.59
N SER A 351 5.62 -14.55 -7.39
CA SER A 351 4.95 -13.45 -8.09
C SER A 351 5.48 -12.09 -7.68
N VAL A 352 5.75 -11.89 -6.39
CA VAL A 352 6.31 -10.62 -5.90
C VAL A 352 7.73 -10.40 -6.40
N THR A 353 8.56 -11.46 -6.42
CA THR A 353 9.92 -11.41 -6.99
C THR A 353 9.90 -10.97 -8.46
N LYS A 354 9.01 -11.56 -9.26
CA LYS A 354 8.85 -11.22 -10.68
C LYS A 354 8.30 -9.82 -10.89
N ALA A 355 7.29 -9.41 -10.11
CA ALA A 355 6.72 -8.07 -10.17
C ALA A 355 7.76 -7.00 -9.79
N TYR A 356 8.56 -7.26 -8.74
CA TYR A 356 9.60 -6.33 -8.30
C TYR A 356 10.73 -6.21 -9.33
N ALA A 357 11.03 -7.28 -10.07
CA ALA A 357 11.96 -7.19 -11.20
C ALA A 357 11.44 -6.26 -12.31
N LEU A 358 10.14 -6.29 -12.62
CA LEU A 358 9.51 -5.36 -13.57
C LEU A 358 9.47 -3.92 -13.03
N LEU A 359 9.04 -3.74 -11.77
CA LEU A 359 8.98 -2.42 -11.13
C LEU A 359 10.36 -1.77 -11.01
N ARG A 360 11.43 -2.55 -10.78
CA ARG A 360 12.80 -2.05 -10.79
C ARG A 360 13.19 -1.54 -12.16
N GLN A 361 12.89 -2.28 -13.23
CA GLN A 361 13.14 -1.84 -14.61
C GLN A 361 12.39 -0.53 -14.91
N LEU A 362 11.09 -0.46 -14.52
CA LEU A 362 10.31 0.77 -14.68
C LEU A 362 10.87 1.94 -13.84
N SER A 363 11.43 1.65 -12.66
CA SER A 363 12.09 2.65 -11.82
C SER A 363 13.37 3.18 -12.48
N ASN A 364 14.20 2.31 -13.05
CA ASN A 364 15.39 2.69 -13.83
C ASN A 364 15.02 3.65 -14.97
N GLY A 365 13.91 3.37 -15.66
CA GLY A 365 13.35 4.24 -16.71
C GLY A 365 12.60 5.48 -16.19
N LYS A 366 12.51 5.70 -14.86
CA LYS A 366 11.73 6.78 -14.22
C LYS A 366 10.22 6.73 -14.55
N LEU A 367 9.68 5.54 -14.76
CA LEU A 367 8.32 5.31 -15.24
C LEU A 367 7.34 4.88 -14.15
N VAL A 368 7.81 4.38 -13.01
CA VAL A 368 6.95 3.90 -11.90
C VAL A 368 6.01 5.00 -11.37
N ASN A 369 6.46 6.25 -11.32
CA ASN A 369 5.66 7.39 -10.86
C ASN A 369 5.04 8.19 -12.01
N SER A 370 4.82 7.56 -13.17
CA SER A 370 4.18 8.23 -14.31
C SER A 370 2.75 8.64 -13.95
N LYS A 371 2.41 9.91 -14.19
CA LYS A 371 1.03 10.41 -14.03
C LYS A 371 0.06 9.88 -15.09
N LEU A 372 0.59 9.24 -16.12
CA LEU A 372 -0.14 8.66 -17.23
C LEU A 372 -0.02 7.14 -17.16
N SER A 373 -0.46 6.58 -16.04
CA SER A 373 -0.48 5.14 -15.81
C SER A 373 -1.83 4.68 -15.28
N TRP A 374 -2.12 3.41 -15.49
CA TRP A 374 -3.29 2.71 -14.99
C TRP A 374 -2.85 1.37 -14.40
N GLY A 375 -3.43 1.01 -13.27
CA GLY A 375 -3.32 -0.32 -12.69
C GLY A 375 -4.44 -1.22 -13.19
N LEU A 376 -4.09 -2.39 -13.67
CA LEU A 376 -5.02 -3.43 -14.08
C LEU A 376 -4.98 -4.54 -13.04
N LEU A 377 -6.15 -4.96 -12.56
CA LEU A 377 -6.30 -6.08 -11.64
C LEU A 377 -7.62 -6.77 -11.94
N PHE A 378 -7.55 -8.01 -12.36
CA PHE A 378 -8.68 -8.82 -12.79
C PHE A 378 -8.70 -10.17 -12.07
N ASP A 379 -9.90 -10.68 -11.89
CA ASP A 379 -10.18 -12.03 -11.42
C ASP A 379 -11.34 -12.64 -12.20
N GLN A 380 -11.92 -13.71 -11.68
CA GLN A 380 -13.02 -14.41 -12.32
C GLN A 380 -14.35 -13.62 -12.28
N GLU A 381 -14.53 -12.69 -11.36
CA GLU A 381 -15.73 -11.87 -11.21
C GLU A 381 -15.56 -10.51 -11.88
N ASP A 382 -14.42 -9.85 -11.66
CA ASP A 382 -14.07 -8.54 -12.23
C ASP A 382 -13.09 -8.73 -13.39
N ARG A 383 -13.66 -9.05 -14.58
CA ARG A 383 -12.90 -9.58 -15.73
C ARG A 383 -12.36 -8.53 -16.66
N GLU A 384 -12.93 -7.31 -16.67
CA GLU A 384 -12.60 -6.33 -17.70
C GLU A 384 -12.72 -4.89 -17.19
N ARG A 385 -11.93 -3.99 -17.80
CA ARG A 385 -11.98 -2.55 -17.60
C ARG A 385 -11.82 -1.83 -18.94
N ILE A 386 -12.65 -0.83 -19.18
CA ILE A 386 -12.53 0.05 -20.36
C ILE A 386 -11.85 1.34 -19.92
N ILE A 387 -10.83 1.76 -20.66
CA ILE A 387 -10.08 3.00 -20.47
C ILE A 387 -10.21 3.83 -21.75
N ASP A 388 -10.59 5.10 -21.64
CA ASP A 388 -10.51 6.09 -22.72
C ASP A 388 -9.30 6.98 -22.47
N ASP A 389 -8.29 6.85 -23.32
CA ASP A 389 -7.12 7.72 -23.31
C ASP A 389 -7.10 8.63 -24.52
N ASN A 390 -7.85 9.74 -24.44
CA ASN A 390 -7.90 10.77 -25.49
C ASN A 390 -8.23 10.22 -26.88
N GLY A 391 -9.24 9.35 -26.96
CA GLY A 391 -9.72 8.74 -28.19
C GLY A 391 -9.03 7.42 -28.55
N VAL A 392 -8.22 6.87 -27.67
CA VAL A 392 -7.78 5.47 -27.71
C VAL A 392 -8.58 4.69 -26.68
N MET A 393 -9.60 3.96 -27.16
CA MET A 393 -10.42 3.08 -26.33
C MET A 393 -9.69 1.77 -26.11
N MET A 394 -9.28 1.50 -24.86
CA MET A 394 -8.60 0.28 -24.47
C MET A 394 -9.59 -0.61 -23.70
N THR A 395 -9.85 -1.82 -24.22
CA THR A 395 -10.56 -2.86 -23.47
C THR A 395 -9.51 -3.78 -22.86
N CYS A 396 -9.26 -3.58 -21.57
CA CYS A 396 -8.32 -4.37 -20.77
C CYS A 396 -9.07 -5.47 -20.05
N ARG A 397 -8.62 -6.72 -20.15
CA ARG A 397 -9.33 -7.87 -19.57
C ARG A 397 -8.40 -8.97 -19.10
N HIS A 398 -8.92 -9.86 -18.26
CA HIS A 398 -8.19 -11.05 -17.83
C HIS A 398 -7.86 -11.96 -19.00
N TYR A 399 -6.68 -12.59 -19.01
CA TYR A 399 -6.25 -13.47 -20.10
C TYR A 399 -7.21 -14.63 -20.34
N PHE A 400 -7.84 -15.21 -19.33
CA PHE A 400 -8.80 -16.31 -19.45
C PHE A 400 -10.19 -15.88 -19.99
N THR A 401 -10.39 -14.64 -20.34
CA THR A 401 -11.50 -14.26 -21.24
C THR A 401 -11.28 -14.79 -22.65
N LEU A 402 -10.06 -15.21 -22.99
CA LEU A 402 -9.72 -15.93 -24.20
C LEU A 402 -9.91 -17.43 -23.95
N PRO A 403 -10.74 -18.15 -24.75
CA PRO A 403 -11.10 -19.53 -24.47
C PRO A 403 -10.02 -20.56 -24.87
N TRP A 404 -8.82 -20.12 -25.20
CA TRP A 404 -7.75 -20.98 -25.70
C TRP A 404 -7.00 -21.74 -24.60
N ASP A 405 -6.94 -21.21 -23.40
CA ASP A 405 -6.37 -21.91 -22.26
C ASP A 405 -7.44 -22.82 -21.65
N PRO A 406 -7.20 -24.11 -21.48
CA PRO A 406 -8.17 -25.03 -20.88
C PRO A 406 -8.68 -24.57 -19.51
N ARG A 407 -7.84 -23.89 -18.71
CA ARG A 407 -8.20 -23.35 -17.40
C ARG A 407 -9.28 -22.26 -17.46
N ALA A 408 -9.50 -21.67 -18.63
CA ALA A 408 -10.57 -20.66 -18.83
C ALA A 408 -11.97 -21.30 -18.73
N THR A 409 -12.11 -22.60 -19.04
CA THR A 409 -13.41 -23.26 -19.22
C THR A 409 -13.57 -24.57 -18.44
N ASP A 410 -12.52 -25.07 -17.77
CA ASP A 410 -12.54 -26.36 -17.05
C ASP A 410 -13.18 -26.28 -15.64
N GLY A 411 -13.63 -25.09 -15.22
CA GLY A 411 -14.21 -24.85 -13.89
C GLY A 411 -13.19 -24.53 -12.80
N SER A 412 -11.92 -24.41 -13.16
CA SER A 412 -10.86 -23.98 -12.23
C SER A 412 -11.09 -22.53 -11.78
N THR A 413 -10.66 -22.22 -10.57
CA THR A 413 -10.58 -20.81 -10.09
C THR A 413 -9.47 -20.08 -10.86
N TRP A 414 -9.80 -18.93 -11.42
CA TRP A 414 -8.82 -18.11 -12.13
C TRP A 414 -7.83 -17.48 -11.14
N PRO A 415 -6.51 -17.54 -11.38
CA PRO A 415 -5.58 -16.69 -10.65
C PRO A 415 -5.82 -15.24 -11.01
N GLU A 416 -5.45 -14.31 -10.14
CA GLU A 416 -5.50 -12.88 -10.48
C GLU A 416 -4.56 -12.59 -11.66
N GLY A 417 -5.03 -11.79 -12.62
CA GLY A 417 -4.24 -11.21 -13.70
C GLY A 417 -4.16 -9.70 -13.55
N GLY A 418 -3.03 -9.10 -13.87
CA GLY A 418 -2.93 -7.64 -13.80
C GLY A 418 -1.61 -7.10 -14.30
N ALA A 419 -1.59 -5.79 -14.43
CA ALA A 419 -0.48 -5.08 -15.01
C ALA A 419 -0.45 -3.60 -14.62
N MET A 420 0.69 -2.99 -14.82
CA MET A 420 0.84 -1.55 -14.92
C MET A 420 0.91 -1.18 -16.41
N LEU A 421 -0.06 -0.39 -16.87
CA LEU A 421 -0.10 0.20 -18.21
C LEU A 421 0.36 1.64 -18.13
N ILE A 422 1.30 2.05 -18.97
CA ILE A 422 1.90 3.38 -18.95
C ILE A 422 1.84 3.98 -20.35
N ARG A 423 1.34 5.22 -20.49
CA ARG A 423 1.40 5.96 -21.74
C ARG A 423 2.75 6.68 -21.89
N LEU A 424 3.46 6.42 -22.99
CA LEU A 424 4.68 7.13 -23.39
C LEU A 424 4.39 8.25 -24.39
N GLY A 425 3.37 8.06 -25.22
CA GLY A 425 2.96 9.01 -26.26
C GLY A 425 1.52 8.76 -26.73
N LYS A 426 1.04 9.51 -27.73
CA LYS A 426 -0.34 9.41 -28.23
C LYS A 426 -0.74 7.98 -28.60
N TYR A 427 0.15 7.24 -29.23
CA TYR A 427 -0.05 5.87 -29.71
C TYR A 427 1.09 4.95 -29.26
N ASP A 428 1.62 5.19 -28.05
CA ASP A 428 2.84 4.58 -27.56
C ASP A 428 2.67 4.23 -26.08
N TYR A 429 2.72 2.93 -25.74
CA TYR A 429 2.42 2.40 -24.42
C TYR A 429 3.42 1.36 -23.94
N LEU A 430 3.63 1.26 -22.65
CA LEU A 430 4.28 0.14 -21.99
C LEU A 430 3.26 -0.64 -21.16
N LEU A 431 3.35 -1.96 -21.20
CA LEU A 431 2.54 -2.88 -20.39
C LEU A 431 3.48 -3.81 -19.62
N ALA A 432 3.48 -3.72 -18.30
CA ALA A 432 4.27 -4.57 -17.41
C ALA A 432 3.35 -5.42 -16.55
N GLY A 433 3.37 -6.75 -16.68
CA GLY A 433 2.47 -7.58 -15.90
C GLY A 433 2.39 -9.03 -16.31
N SER A 434 1.25 -9.65 -15.94
CA SER A 434 0.92 -11.06 -16.17
C SER A 434 -0.59 -11.25 -16.30
N GLY A 435 -1.04 -12.18 -17.14
CA GLY A 435 -2.45 -12.60 -17.20
C GLY A 435 -3.41 -11.57 -17.79
N VAL A 436 -2.98 -10.73 -18.75
CA VAL A 436 -3.80 -9.62 -19.28
C VAL A 436 -3.84 -9.59 -20.81
N VAL A 437 -4.95 -9.06 -21.33
CA VAL A 437 -5.18 -8.80 -22.76
C VAL A 437 -5.68 -7.37 -22.92
N ILE A 438 -5.22 -6.65 -23.95
CA ILE A 438 -5.67 -5.29 -24.26
C ILE A 438 -5.98 -5.19 -25.75
N ASP A 439 -7.23 -4.82 -26.06
CA ASP A 439 -7.70 -4.43 -27.39
C ASP A 439 -7.69 -2.90 -27.51
N PHE A 440 -7.28 -2.38 -28.66
CA PHE A 440 -7.20 -0.95 -28.93
C PHE A 440 -8.12 -0.56 -30.08
N LYS A 441 -8.99 0.42 -29.87
CA LYS A 441 -9.98 0.86 -30.85
C LYS A 441 -10.19 2.36 -30.80
N THR A 442 -10.69 2.94 -31.89
CA THR A 442 -11.25 4.30 -31.83
C THR A 442 -12.63 4.26 -31.14
N PRO A 443 -13.13 5.39 -30.60
CA PRO A 443 -14.49 5.47 -30.07
C PRO A 443 -15.56 5.02 -31.08
N THR A 444 -15.37 5.37 -32.36
CA THR A 444 -16.27 4.98 -33.45
C THR A 444 -16.27 3.46 -33.69
N GLU A 445 -15.10 2.83 -33.67
CA GLU A 445 -15.02 1.37 -33.75
C GLU A 445 -15.73 0.70 -32.59
N LYS A 446 -15.51 1.19 -31.36
CA LYS A 446 -16.13 0.62 -30.15
C LYS A 446 -17.65 0.72 -30.17
N GLN A 447 -18.22 1.83 -30.65
CA GLN A 447 -19.67 1.99 -30.81
C GLN A 447 -20.27 1.07 -31.87
N GLN A 448 -19.55 0.80 -32.95
CA GLN A 448 -20.05 -0.03 -34.05
C GLN A 448 -19.90 -1.53 -33.81
N GLU A 449 -19.02 -1.95 -32.89
CA GLU A 449 -18.89 -3.35 -32.49
C GLU A 449 -20.11 -3.94 -31.81
N GLN A 450 -20.87 -3.14 -31.09
CA GLN A 450 -22.14 -3.57 -30.48
C GLN A 450 -23.16 -4.08 -31.50
N GLN A 451 -22.88 -3.96 -32.82
CA GLN A 451 -23.73 -4.40 -33.91
C GLN A 451 -23.27 -5.65 -34.67
N LYS A 452 -22.07 -6.19 -34.38
CA LYS A 452 -21.54 -7.40 -35.06
C LYS A 452 -20.79 -8.29 -34.09
N THR A 453 -21.25 -9.50 -33.90
CA THR A 453 -20.52 -10.58 -33.23
C THR A 453 -19.55 -11.24 -34.21
N LEU A 454 -18.24 -10.97 -34.05
CA LEU A 454 -17.20 -11.86 -34.54
C LEU A 454 -16.71 -12.71 -33.35
N GLY A 455 -16.58 -14.02 -33.53
CA GLY A 455 -15.97 -14.87 -32.53
C GLY A 455 -14.54 -14.46 -32.22
N GLU A 456 -14.05 -14.83 -31.06
CA GLU A 456 -12.65 -14.58 -30.60
C GLU A 456 -11.61 -15.13 -31.57
N ASP A 457 -11.95 -16.18 -32.34
CA ASP A 457 -11.16 -16.78 -33.42
C ASP A 457 -11.14 -15.90 -34.70
N GLY A 458 -11.95 -14.82 -34.74
CA GLY A 458 -12.04 -13.90 -35.87
C GLY A 458 -12.91 -14.37 -37.00
N PHE A 459 -13.62 -15.47 -36.84
CA PHE A 459 -14.66 -15.91 -37.77
C PHE A 459 -16.02 -15.40 -37.35
N ALA A 460 -16.91 -15.20 -38.32
CA ALA A 460 -18.27 -14.83 -38.03
C ALA A 460 -18.99 -15.98 -37.31
N GLU A 461 -19.53 -15.75 -36.11
CA GLU A 461 -20.36 -16.75 -35.44
C GLU A 461 -21.62 -16.98 -36.27
N ALA A 462 -21.80 -18.22 -36.69
CA ALA A 462 -23.06 -18.67 -37.25
C ALA A 462 -24.08 -18.77 -36.11
N SER A 463 -24.93 -17.77 -35.94
CA SER A 463 -26.12 -17.91 -35.09
C SER A 463 -26.99 -19.03 -35.68
N GLY A 464 -27.21 -20.08 -34.85
CA GLY A 464 -27.86 -21.30 -35.23
C GLY A 464 -29.17 -21.12 -36.00
N ASN A 465 -29.42 -22.07 -36.91
CA ASN A 465 -30.62 -22.32 -37.71
C ASN A 465 -31.09 -21.23 -38.67
N ASN A 466 -30.71 -21.40 -39.94
CA ASN A 466 -31.38 -20.79 -41.11
C ASN A 466 -31.46 -19.28 -41.18
N SER A 467 -30.38 -18.58 -41.15
CA SER A 467 -30.43 -17.20 -41.65
C SER A 467 -29.35 -16.97 -42.69
N LYS A 468 -29.78 -16.67 -43.89
CA LYS A 468 -28.97 -15.95 -44.86
C LYS A 468 -28.37 -14.76 -44.10
N LEU A 469 -27.05 -14.74 -43.97
CA LEU A 469 -26.30 -13.61 -43.42
C LEU A 469 -26.79 -12.31 -44.10
N LYS A 470 -27.76 -11.62 -43.51
CA LYS A 470 -28.03 -10.23 -43.85
C LYS A 470 -26.90 -9.42 -43.22
N VAL A 471 -25.77 -9.36 -43.91
CA VAL A 471 -24.78 -8.32 -43.68
C VAL A 471 -25.49 -6.99 -43.99
N GLN A 472 -26.11 -6.38 -42.99
CA GLN A 472 -26.44 -4.96 -43.10
C GLN A 472 -25.08 -4.26 -43.06
N SER A 473 -24.56 -3.98 -44.25
CA SER A 473 -23.36 -3.17 -44.43
C SER A 473 -23.70 -1.72 -44.07
N THR A 474 -23.70 -1.42 -42.77
CA THR A 474 -23.49 -0.05 -42.36
C THR A 474 -22.05 0.26 -42.74
N LYS A 475 -21.85 1.12 -43.76
CA LYS A 475 -20.48 1.55 -44.14
C LYS A 475 -19.81 2.13 -42.89
N PHE A 476 -18.72 1.50 -42.50
CA PHE A 476 -17.87 2.05 -41.43
C PHE A 476 -17.42 3.45 -41.86
N LYS A 477 -17.67 4.44 -41.02
CA LYS A 477 -17.23 5.82 -41.24
C LYS A 477 -16.37 6.20 -40.03
N GLY A 478 -15.12 6.39 -40.27
CA GLY A 478 -14.16 6.78 -39.23
C GLY A 478 -12.81 6.11 -39.43
N SER A 479 -11.83 6.53 -38.65
CA SER A 479 -10.54 5.86 -38.59
C SER A 479 -10.56 4.67 -37.65
N ARG A 480 -9.63 3.76 -37.84
CA ARG A 480 -9.41 2.56 -37.03
C ARG A 480 -8.02 2.60 -36.42
N LEU A 481 -7.84 1.87 -35.31
CA LEU A 481 -6.53 1.63 -34.72
C LEU A 481 -6.03 0.22 -35.04
N GLY A 482 -4.75 0.12 -35.37
CA GLY A 482 -4.04 -1.13 -35.57
C GLY A 482 -2.77 -1.17 -34.70
N LEU A 483 -2.29 -2.38 -34.43
CA LEU A 483 -1.01 -2.59 -33.78
C LEU A 483 0.13 -2.37 -34.81
N LEU A 484 0.93 -1.31 -34.63
CA LEU A 484 2.13 -1.09 -35.43
C LEU A 484 3.24 -2.06 -34.99
N SER A 485 3.39 -2.23 -33.69
CA SER A 485 4.30 -3.22 -33.11
C SER A 485 3.93 -3.55 -31.67
N VAL A 486 4.22 -4.78 -31.27
CA VAL A 486 4.23 -5.23 -29.88
C VAL A 486 5.59 -5.89 -29.65
N ASP A 487 6.46 -5.23 -28.91
CA ASP A 487 7.82 -5.65 -28.68
C ASP A 487 8.03 -6.02 -27.22
N GLU A 488 8.54 -7.20 -26.94
CA GLU A 488 9.06 -7.55 -25.62
C GLU A 488 10.38 -6.80 -25.42
N VAL A 489 10.48 -6.06 -24.32
CA VAL A 489 11.62 -5.20 -24.01
C VAL A 489 12.09 -5.41 -22.57
N SER A 490 13.29 -4.93 -22.27
CA SER A 490 13.80 -4.73 -20.93
C SER A 490 14.30 -3.29 -20.77
N ILE A 491 14.43 -2.83 -19.51
CA ILE A 491 15.02 -1.53 -19.21
C ILE A 491 16.26 -1.77 -18.35
N ALA A 492 17.42 -1.38 -18.88
CA ALA A 492 18.70 -1.51 -18.21
C ALA A 492 18.82 -0.55 -17.01
N ASP A 493 19.87 -0.70 -16.21
CA ASP A 493 20.10 0.11 -15.01
C ASP A 493 20.36 1.60 -15.35
N ASP A 494 20.82 1.90 -16.54
CA ASP A 494 20.99 3.28 -17.05
C ASP A 494 19.67 3.90 -17.59
N GLY A 495 18.56 3.15 -17.52
CA GLY A 495 17.25 3.55 -18.03
C GLY A 495 17.03 3.31 -19.52
N THR A 496 18.01 2.73 -20.23
CA THR A 496 17.90 2.45 -21.67
C THR A 496 16.97 1.28 -21.93
N MET A 497 15.97 1.47 -22.79
CA MET A 497 15.07 0.39 -23.24
C MET A 497 15.78 -0.47 -24.29
N GLN A 498 15.81 -1.76 -24.04
CA GLN A 498 16.44 -2.78 -24.89
C GLN A 498 15.37 -3.65 -25.52
N TYR A 499 15.43 -3.82 -26.83
CA TYR A 499 14.58 -4.73 -27.60
C TYR A 499 15.02 -6.18 -27.35
N LEU A 500 14.05 -7.06 -27.07
CA LEU A 500 14.27 -8.49 -26.90
C LEU A 500 13.73 -9.27 -28.10
N ARG A 501 12.44 -9.12 -28.42
CA ARG A 501 11.80 -9.76 -29.57
C ARG A 501 10.47 -9.08 -29.93
N ARG A 502 10.04 -9.32 -31.19
CA ARG A 502 8.73 -8.89 -31.69
C ARG A 502 7.67 -9.96 -31.43
N HIS A 503 6.54 -9.55 -30.88
CA HIS A 503 5.32 -10.34 -30.83
C HIS A 503 4.49 -10.06 -32.07
N ASN A 504 4.12 -11.11 -32.81
CA ASN A 504 3.25 -10.99 -34.00
C ASN A 504 2.53 -12.34 -34.25
N GLY A 505 1.65 -12.39 -35.26
CA GLY A 505 0.90 -13.59 -35.57
C GLY A 505 0.08 -14.09 -34.37
N ASP A 506 0.40 -15.29 -33.92
CA ASP A 506 -0.34 -15.92 -32.81
C ASP A 506 -0.24 -15.14 -31.50
N GLN A 507 0.90 -14.51 -31.18
CA GLN A 507 1.06 -13.75 -29.95
C GLN A 507 0.20 -12.49 -29.89
N THR A 508 -0.20 -11.92 -31.03
CA THR A 508 -1.09 -10.76 -31.12
C THR A 508 -2.45 -11.09 -31.71
N HIS A 509 -2.75 -12.38 -31.87
CA HIS A 509 -3.94 -12.86 -32.57
C HIS A 509 -4.15 -12.13 -33.92
N GLN A 510 -3.13 -12.22 -34.78
CA GLN A 510 -3.10 -11.59 -36.11
C GLN A 510 -3.27 -10.05 -36.04
N GLY A 511 -2.66 -9.40 -35.03
CA GLY A 511 -2.67 -7.95 -34.89
C GLY A 511 -3.93 -7.38 -34.21
N ARG A 512 -4.73 -8.20 -33.50
CA ARG A 512 -5.97 -7.74 -32.86
C ARG A 512 -5.76 -7.20 -31.46
N HIS A 513 -4.86 -7.79 -30.66
CA HIS A 513 -4.63 -7.37 -29.29
C HIS A 513 -3.18 -7.57 -28.83
N ALA A 514 -2.76 -6.83 -27.82
CA ALA A 514 -1.57 -7.13 -27.05
C ALA A 514 -1.94 -8.01 -25.85
N ARG A 515 -1.12 -9.01 -25.51
CA ARG A 515 -1.39 -9.91 -24.40
C ARG A 515 -0.14 -10.42 -23.71
N ILE A 516 -0.30 -10.72 -22.43
CA ILE A 516 0.67 -11.46 -21.61
C ILE A 516 -0.11 -12.63 -21.01
N GLY A 517 0.37 -13.86 -21.21
CA GLY A 517 -0.27 -15.07 -20.67
C GLY A 517 -0.23 -15.09 -19.14
N VAL A 518 -1.10 -15.90 -18.55
CA VAL A 518 -1.02 -16.24 -17.12
C VAL A 518 0.31 -16.98 -16.90
N ASP A 519 0.96 -16.71 -15.77
CA ASP A 519 2.30 -17.23 -15.41
C ASP A 519 3.47 -16.65 -16.23
N GLU A 520 3.20 -15.85 -17.26
CA GLU A 520 4.20 -15.06 -17.96
C GLU A 520 4.34 -13.66 -17.34
N TRP A 521 5.57 -13.19 -17.15
CA TRP A 521 5.86 -11.85 -16.62
C TRP A 521 6.71 -11.11 -17.63
N LYS A 522 6.15 -10.06 -18.23
CA LYS A 522 6.76 -9.37 -19.36
C LYS A 522 6.59 -7.86 -19.28
N LEU A 523 7.51 -7.18 -19.94
CA LEU A 523 7.40 -5.77 -20.29
C LEU A 523 7.22 -5.69 -21.80
N LEU A 524 6.03 -5.21 -22.25
CA LEU A 524 5.72 -5.03 -23.66
C LEU A 524 5.70 -3.55 -24.03
N HIS A 525 6.40 -3.20 -25.10
CA HIS A 525 6.31 -1.89 -25.74
C HIS A 525 5.32 -1.99 -26.91
N ILE A 526 4.22 -1.25 -26.82
CA ILE A 526 3.09 -1.33 -27.75
C ILE A 526 3.01 -0.01 -28.52
N LYS A 527 3.08 -0.09 -29.83
CA LYS A 527 2.88 1.04 -30.72
C LYS A 527 1.65 0.82 -31.59
N LEU A 528 0.84 1.86 -31.73
CA LEU A 528 -0.36 1.86 -32.54
C LEU A 528 -0.19 2.72 -33.78
N TYR A 529 -1.05 2.53 -34.77
CA TYR A 529 -1.21 3.42 -35.91
C TYR A 529 -2.70 3.57 -36.24
N GLU A 530 -3.04 4.68 -36.85
CA GLU A 530 -4.40 5.00 -37.29
C GLU A 530 -4.50 4.84 -38.80
N TYR A 531 -5.56 4.23 -39.28
CA TYR A 531 -5.80 4.01 -40.71
C TYR A 531 -7.28 4.12 -41.08
#